data_f98e6955d58c0bbaa819da791ceb1795
#
_entry.id   f98e6955d58c0bbaa819da791ceb1795
#
_cell.length_a   1.000
_cell.length_b   1.000
_cell.length_c   1.000
_cell.angle_alpha   90.00
_cell.angle_beta   90.00
_cell.angle_gamma   90.00
#
_symmetry.space_group_name_H-M   'P 1'
#
loop_
_entity.id
_entity.type
_entity.pdbx_description
1 polymer ?
#
loop_
_entity_poly.entity_id
_entity_poly.type
_entity_poly.pdbx_seq_one_letter_code
_entity_poly.pdbx_strand_id
1 'polypeptide(L)'
;MSATKSSLKSTLAVSLTNYLDAGAIVAGASGLTLWQSYLGLSEGHLGWLNAISANCLGAAIGAIIGGFLADKYGRKAIYTYNMLVYMLGVALIMVSVNFPMLLLGFLVTGISVGVGVPASWTYISENSEVGNRGRNIGISQMAWGIGPLIILLLGTLLAPPTGEAASGGLLFGLSEVVGGWFGVEGAALNVFSSRIVFFSLFVVAFIAWNLQRRLDESAEWKAAKAEAEKQPKQATAGSVFASFGKLFTNKTNIFTMLFLCGMYLTWNLVCSVMGFFQPHIYETAGGLSNEYANLLAAGQWLVIIATTFVFSLIVDKVKQRWLYAVGVSFGVLAWVIVLFLGINSLSGLLFFTLLWALQAGISVQSFYALWASELFPAKYRAAAQGVMFFIVRGLSAVWGLAFVYIYGENGQGFTLAASIMLAFFVIPLLIGTIGAPVTRGKTLEQITRERYGDDF
;
A
#
# COMPACT_ATOMS: atom_id res chain seq x y z
N MET A 1 -25.37 -13.65 18.01
CA MET A 1 -25.68 -12.69 16.91
C MET A 1 -25.23 -11.26 17.15
N SER A 2 -25.02 -10.77 18.38
CA SER A 2 -24.53 -9.39 18.64
C SER A 2 -23.02 -9.22 18.46
N ALA A 3 -22.22 -10.22 18.79
CA ALA A 3 -20.75 -10.19 18.63
C ALA A 3 -20.30 -10.09 17.17
N THR A 4 -20.98 -10.78 16.24
CA THR A 4 -20.67 -10.75 14.80
C THR A 4 -20.94 -9.38 14.15
N LYS A 5 -21.96 -8.65 14.58
CA LYS A 5 -22.27 -7.30 14.06
C LYS A 5 -21.28 -6.24 14.55
N SER A 6 -20.77 -6.37 15.77
CA SER A 6 -19.73 -5.48 16.31
C SER A 6 -18.40 -5.67 15.56
N SER A 7 -18.02 -6.91 15.27
CA SER A 7 -16.82 -7.25 14.52
C SER A 7 -16.83 -6.66 13.09
N LEU A 8 -17.95 -6.74 12.36
CA LEU A 8 -18.02 -6.21 11.00
C LEU A 8 -17.92 -4.68 10.95
N LYS A 9 -18.56 -3.97 11.90
CA LYS A 9 -18.46 -2.49 11.97
C LYS A 9 -17.03 -2.02 12.24
N SER A 10 -16.33 -2.68 13.17
CA SER A 10 -14.94 -2.37 13.47
C SER A 10 -14.02 -2.71 12.31
N THR A 11 -14.23 -3.85 11.64
CA THR A 11 -13.48 -4.22 10.44
C THR A 11 -13.67 -3.18 9.33
N LEU A 12 -14.89 -2.73 9.06
CA LEU A 12 -15.14 -1.69 8.06
C LEU A 12 -14.50 -0.35 8.43
N ALA A 13 -14.60 0.08 9.70
CA ALA A 13 -13.97 1.32 10.15
C ALA A 13 -12.44 1.28 10.02
N VAL A 14 -11.82 0.14 10.33
CA VAL A 14 -10.37 -0.06 10.17
C VAL A 14 -9.99 -0.19 8.69
N SER A 15 -10.85 -0.77 7.86
CA SER A 15 -10.61 -0.90 6.41
C SER A 15 -10.57 0.45 5.68
N LEU A 16 -11.19 1.52 6.23
CA LEU A 16 -11.03 2.88 5.70
C LEU A 16 -9.59 3.37 5.77
N THR A 17 -8.79 2.93 6.74
CA THR A 17 -7.35 3.21 6.76
C THR A 17 -6.69 2.66 5.51
N ASN A 18 -6.98 1.41 5.14
CA ASN A 18 -6.41 0.79 3.94
C ASN A 18 -6.86 1.48 2.64
N TYR A 19 -8.12 1.95 2.58
CA TYR A 19 -8.61 2.80 1.48
C TYR A 19 -7.77 4.07 1.33
N LEU A 20 -7.52 4.77 2.45
CA LEU A 20 -6.77 6.02 2.47
C LEU A 20 -5.30 5.81 2.10
N ASP A 21 -4.70 4.69 2.56
CA ASP A 21 -3.30 4.36 2.26
C ASP A 21 -3.06 4.22 0.76
N ALA A 22 -3.80 3.34 0.11
CA ALA A 22 -3.66 3.11 -1.32
C ALA A 22 -4.14 4.32 -2.14
N GLY A 23 -5.20 4.99 -1.66
CA GLY A 23 -5.71 6.22 -2.26
C GLY A 23 -4.68 7.34 -2.29
N ALA A 24 -3.89 7.52 -1.22
CA ALA A 24 -2.84 8.55 -1.16
C ALA A 24 -1.71 8.32 -2.17
N ILE A 25 -1.30 7.04 -2.34
CA ILE A 25 -0.27 6.67 -3.31
C ILE A 25 -0.73 7.04 -4.72
N VAL A 26 -1.95 6.64 -5.06
CA VAL A 26 -2.48 6.77 -6.42
C VAL A 26 -2.98 8.19 -6.71
N ALA A 27 -3.38 8.97 -5.69
CA ALA A 27 -3.70 10.39 -5.87
C ALA A 27 -2.46 11.19 -6.32
N GLY A 28 -1.28 10.87 -5.77
CA GLY A 28 -0.01 11.41 -6.27
C GLY A 28 0.25 11.02 -7.73
N ALA A 29 0.04 9.74 -8.06
CA ALA A 29 0.26 9.21 -9.39
C ALA A 29 -0.66 9.83 -10.46
N SER A 30 -1.95 9.98 -10.16
CA SER A 30 -2.97 10.46 -11.12
C SER A 30 -2.76 11.91 -11.59
N GLY A 31 -2.12 12.73 -10.77
CA GLY A 31 -1.84 14.14 -11.07
C GLY A 31 -0.36 14.47 -11.23
N LEU A 32 0.53 13.48 -11.33
CA LEU A 32 1.97 13.69 -11.28
C LEU A 32 2.47 14.63 -12.39
N THR A 33 2.00 14.43 -13.63
CA THR A 33 2.30 15.29 -14.78
C THR A 33 1.77 16.72 -14.62
N LEU A 34 0.64 16.89 -13.95
CA LEU A 34 0.06 18.21 -13.66
C LEU A 34 0.93 18.97 -12.65
N TRP A 35 1.38 18.31 -11.59
CA TRP A 35 2.33 18.88 -10.63
C TRP A 35 3.68 19.18 -11.27
N GLN A 36 4.16 18.28 -12.16
CA GLN A 36 5.39 18.48 -12.91
C GLN A 36 5.33 19.77 -13.74
N SER A 37 4.26 19.96 -14.50
CA SER A 37 4.04 21.13 -15.33
C SER A 37 3.87 22.42 -14.50
N TYR A 38 3.14 22.35 -13.38
CA TYR A 38 2.85 23.52 -12.54
C TYR A 38 4.07 24.03 -11.78
N LEU A 39 4.90 23.14 -11.23
CA LEU A 39 6.05 23.48 -10.40
C LEU A 39 7.39 23.41 -11.16
N GLY A 40 7.38 23.04 -12.44
CA GLY A 40 8.60 22.86 -13.24
C GLY A 40 9.50 21.76 -12.68
N LEU A 41 8.91 20.60 -12.27
CA LEU A 41 9.65 19.52 -11.62
C LEU A 41 10.48 18.74 -12.63
N SER A 42 11.74 18.49 -12.31
CA SER A 42 12.60 17.54 -13.05
C SER A 42 12.27 16.10 -12.67
N GLU A 43 12.72 15.13 -13.48
CA GLU A 43 12.61 13.69 -13.18
C GLU A 43 13.19 13.35 -11.80
N GLY A 44 14.30 13.98 -11.41
CA GLY A 44 14.86 13.80 -10.07
C GLY A 44 13.89 14.23 -8.95
N HIS A 45 13.12 15.32 -9.16
CA HIS A 45 12.09 15.73 -8.20
C HIS A 45 10.96 14.70 -8.11
N LEU A 46 10.54 14.07 -9.21
CA LEU A 46 9.54 13.01 -9.22
C LEU A 46 10.04 11.76 -8.47
N GLY A 47 11.32 11.43 -8.66
CA GLY A 47 11.97 10.37 -7.90
C GLY A 47 11.93 10.62 -6.39
N TRP A 48 12.21 11.85 -5.94
CA TRP A 48 12.13 12.24 -4.54
C TRP A 48 10.69 12.19 -3.99
N LEU A 49 9.70 12.64 -4.78
CA LEU A 49 8.28 12.52 -4.37
C LEU A 49 7.89 11.07 -4.12
N ASN A 50 8.25 10.16 -5.03
CA ASN A 50 8.02 8.74 -4.83
C ASN A 50 8.79 8.20 -3.61
N ALA A 51 10.10 8.51 -3.50
CA ALA A 51 10.95 7.99 -2.43
C ALA A 51 10.47 8.37 -1.02
N ILE A 52 9.89 9.56 -0.86
CA ILE A 52 9.40 10.07 0.45
C ILE A 52 7.92 9.74 0.69
N SER A 53 7.18 9.38 -0.34
CA SER A 53 5.72 9.18 -0.29
C SER A 53 5.27 8.06 0.65
N ALA A 54 3.96 7.92 0.74
CA ALA A 54 3.26 6.81 1.40
C ALA A 54 3.69 5.42 0.89
N ASN A 55 4.24 5.37 -0.31
CA ASN A 55 4.66 4.12 -0.94
C ASN A 55 6.04 3.62 -0.46
N CYS A 56 6.89 4.50 0.06
CA CYS A 56 8.29 4.22 0.34
C CYS A 56 8.75 4.69 1.75
N LEU A 57 9.69 5.63 1.82
CA LEU A 57 10.38 6.02 3.07
C LEU A 57 9.42 6.63 4.10
N GLY A 58 8.43 7.42 3.68
CA GLY A 58 7.41 7.94 4.58
C GLY A 58 6.71 6.80 5.34
N ALA A 59 6.24 5.78 4.61
CA ALA A 59 5.63 4.60 5.22
C ALA A 59 6.63 3.77 6.05
N ALA A 60 7.90 3.68 5.64
CA ALA A 60 8.94 2.99 6.40
C ALA A 60 9.15 3.62 7.79
N ILE A 61 9.32 4.93 7.84
CA ILE A 61 9.46 5.70 9.09
C ILE A 61 8.20 5.53 9.96
N GLY A 62 7.03 5.69 9.32
CA GLY A 62 5.74 5.54 9.99
C GLY A 62 5.55 4.16 10.62
N ALA A 63 5.96 3.08 9.94
CA ALA A 63 5.81 1.71 10.42
C ALA A 63 6.61 1.44 11.71
N ILE A 64 7.83 1.95 11.81
CA ILE A 64 8.64 1.85 13.04
C ILE A 64 7.97 2.65 14.17
N ILE A 65 7.63 3.90 13.91
CA ILE A 65 6.98 4.78 14.90
C ILE A 65 5.65 4.18 15.34
N GLY A 66 4.83 3.73 14.39
CA GLY A 66 3.50 3.19 14.62
C GLY A 66 3.50 1.91 15.42
N GLY A 67 4.40 0.97 15.13
CA GLY A 67 4.56 -0.25 15.91
C GLY A 67 4.86 0.05 17.39
N PHE A 68 5.82 0.94 17.63
CA PHE A 68 6.18 1.37 18.99
C PHE A 68 5.02 2.08 19.73
N LEU A 69 4.36 3.00 19.04
CA LEU A 69 3.26 3.77 19.66
C LEU A 69 2.03 2.87 19.92
N ALA A 70 1.74 1.92 19.02
CA ALA A 70 0.63 0.98 19.16
C ALA A 70 0.79 0.06 20.37
N ASP A 71 1.99 -0.41 20.64
CA ASP A 71 2.28 -1.25 21.80
C ASP A 71 2.22 -0.45 23.10
N LYS A 72 2.69 0.80 23.10
CA LYS A 72 2.73 1.65 24.29
C LYS A 72 1.36 2.27 24.64
N TYR A 73 0.64 2.81 23.65
CA TYR A 73 -0.56 3.62 23.88
C TYR A 73 -1.86 2.92 23.48
N GLY A 74 -1.78 1.77 22.83
CA GLY A 74 -2.92 1.01 22.35
C GLY A 74 -3.30 1.32 20.89
N ARG A 75 -4.09 0.42 20.31
CA ARG A 75 -4.49 0.52 18.90
C ARG A 75 -5.48 1.67 18.66
N LYS A 76 -6.39 1.92 19.62
CA LYS A 76 -7.36 3.02 19.58
C LYS A 76 -6.69 4.39 19.50
N ALA A 77 -5.65 4.61 20.30
CA ALA A 77 -4.91 5.88 20.29
C ALA A 77 -4.28 6.12 18.91
N ILE A 78 -3.67 5.08 18.32
CA ILE A 78 -3.10 5.15 16.97
C ILE A 78 -4.17 5.57 15.96
N TYR A 79 -5.30 4.89 15.90
CA TYR A 79 -6.36 5.22 14.93
C TYR A 79 -6.89 6.65 15.10
N THR A 80 -7.00 7.13 16.35
CA THR A 80 -7.52 8.46 16.62
C THR A 80 -6.58 9.57 16.16
N TYR A 81 -5.28 9.47 16.50
CA TYR A 81 -4.33 10.55 16.21
C TYR A 81 -3.74 10.45 14.81
N ASN A 82 -3.58 9.25 14.30
CA ASN A 82 -3.00 9.01 12.98
C ASN A 82 -3.82 9.65 11.84
N MET A 83 -5.16 9.59 11.94
CA MET A 83 -6.01 10.22 10.93
C MET A 83 -5.91 11.75 10.93
N LEU A 84 -5.61 12.38 12.07
CA LEU A 84 -5.33 13.83 12.14
C LEU A 84 -4.02 14.17 11.43
N VAL A 85 -2.98 13.35 11.62
CA VAL A 85 -1.69 13.51 10.91
C VAL A 85 -1.87 13.31 9.40
N TYR A 86 -2.69 12.34 9.00
CA TYR A 86 -3.04 12.12 7.59
C TYR A 86 -3.71 13.36 6.98
N MET A 87 -4.73 13.90 7.63
CA MET A 87 -5.43 15.11 7.17
C MET A 87 -4.48 16.31 7.06
N LEU A 88 -3.54 16.46 8.01
CA LEU A 88 -2.53 17.52 7.95
C LEU A 88 -1.64 17.37 6.71
N GLY A 89 -1.14 16.15 6.44
CA GLY A 89 -0.31 15.88 5.27
C GLY A 89 -1.04 16.17 3.95
N VAL A 90 -2.26 15.68 3.84
CA VAL A 90 -3.12 15.92 2.66
C VAL A 90 -3.42 17.43 2.48
N ALA A 91 -3.71 18.15 3.57
CA ALA A 91 -3.93 19.60 3.52
C ALA A 91 -2.68 20.35 3.02
N LEU A 92 -1.47 19.95 3.47
CA LEU A 92 -0.21 20.51 2.97
C LEU A 92 -0.04 20.28 1.47
N ILE A 93 -0.38 19.09 0.96
CA ILE A 93 -0.36 18.81 -0.48
C ILE A 93 -1.32 19.76 -1.22
N MET A 94 -2.56 19.87 -0.74
CA MET A 94 -3.59 20.69 -1.38
C MET A 94 -3.21 22.16 -1.52
N VAL A 95 -2.53 22.73 -0.54
CA VAL A 95 -2.14 24.14 -0.55
C VAL A 95 -0.72 24.39 -1.04
N SER A 96 -0.01 23.35 -1.52
CA SER A 96 1.37 23.46 -1.94
C SER A 96 1.53 24.37 -3.18
N VAL A 97 2.53 25.26 -3.11
CA VAL A 97 2.90 26.22 -4.15
C VAL A 97 4.36 26.11 -4.57
N ASN A 98 5.09 25.18 -3.96
CA ASN A 98 6.48 24.89 -4.26
C ASN A 98 6.83 23.43 -3.94
N PHE A 99 7.95 22.96 -4.49
CA PHE A 99 8.39 21.57 -4.31
C PHE A 99 8.64 21.16 -2.85
N PRO A 100 9.34 21.95 -1.99
CA PRO A 100 9.56 21.57 -0.59
C PRO A 100 8.27 21.37 0.20
N MET A 101 7.25 22.19 -0.03
CA MET A 101 5.95 22.07 0.64
C MET A 101 5.19 20.84 0.16
N LEU A 102 5.21 20.56 -1.14
CA LEU A 102 4.64 19.35 -1.72
C LEU A 102 5.33 18.11 -1.14
N LEU A 103 6.65 18.10 -1.09
CA LEU A 103 7.47 17.02 -0.54
C LEU A 103 7.15 16.77 0.93
N LEU A 104 7.02 17.83 1.74
CA LEU A 104 6.64 17.74 3.15
C LEU A 104 5.24 17.12 3.31
N GLY A 105 4.28 17.52 2.49
CA GLY A 105 2.95 16.97 2.49
C GLY A 105 2.94 15.46 2.19
N PHE A 106 3.71 15.01 1.19
CA PHE A 106 3.89 13.59 0.87
C PHE A 106 4.57 12.81 2.00
N LEU A 107 5.59 13.41 2.65
CA LEU A 107 6.27 12.80 3.80
C LEU A 107 5.31 12.60 4.98
N VAL A 108 4.57 13.64 5.38
CA VAL A 108 3.63 13.59 6.52
C VAL A 108 2.51 12.58 6.26
N THR A 109 1.94 12.60 5.06
CA THR A 109 0.93 11.61 4.63
C THR A 109 1.52 10.20 4.65
N GLY A 110 2.75 10.02 4.15
CA GLY A 110 3.46 8.75 4.13
C GLY A 110 3.72 8.18 5.53
N ILE A 111 4.17 9.01 6.47
CA ILE A 111 4.36 8.60 7.87
C ILE A 111 3.03 8.10 8.46
N SER A 112 1.93 8.82 8.22
CA SER A 112 0.62 8.40 8.70
C SER A 112 0.20 7.04 8.12
N VAL A 113 0.39 6.83 6.82
CA VAL A 113 0.14 5.54 6.16
C VAL A 113 0.94 4.42 6.82
N GLY A 114 2.24 4.63 7.03
CA GLY A 114 3.10 3.63 7.66
C GLY A 114 2.69 3.25 9.08
N VAL A 115 2.17 4.20 9.85
CA VAL A 115 1.62 3.97 11.20
C VAL A 115 0.34 3.11 11.13
N GLY A 116 -0.53 3.34 10.14
CA GLY A 116 -1.86 2.75 10.06
C GLY A 116 -1.88 1.29 9.60
N VAL A 117 -1.06 0.94 8.60
CA VAL A 117 -1.14 -0.38 7.91
C VAL A 117 -0.84 -1.57 8.83
N PRO A 118 0.31 -1.65 9.53
CA PRO A 118 0.59 -2.78 10.40
C PRO A 118 -0.42 -2.92 11.55
N ALA A 119 -0.88 -1.78 12.09
CA ALA A 119 -1.87 -1.77 13.15
C ALA A 119 -3.22 -2.34 12.66
N SER A 120 -3.64 -2.05 11.42
CA SER A 120 -4.90 -2.54 10.85
C SER A 120 -4.88 -4.06 10.65
N TRP A 121 -3.82 -4.62 10.12
CA TRP A 121 -3.68 -6.06 9.90
C TRP A 121 -3.63 -6.84 11.21
N THR A 122 -2.90 -6.32 12.20
CA THR A 122 -2.86 -6.91 13.56
C THR A 122 -4.25 -6.91 14.19
N TYR A 123 -4.95 -5.77 14.16
CA TYR A 123 -6.30 -5.66 14.73
C TYR A 123 -7.29 -6.64 14.08
N ILE A 124 -7.27 -6.75 12.75
CA ILE A 124 -8.13 -7.68 12.00
C ILE A 124 -7.81 -9.13 12.36
N SER A 125 -6.52 -9.50 12.45
CA SER A 125 -6.12 -10.87 12.78
C SER A 125 -6.48 -11.27 14.20
N GLU A 126 -6.33 -10.35 15.16
CA GLU A 126 -6.69 -10.55 16.58
C GLU A 126 -8.21 -10.71 16.80
N ASN A 127 -9.03 -10.03 15.99
CA ASN A 127 -10.49 -10.06 16.09
C ASN A 127 -11.17 -11.06 15.12
N SER A 128 -10.39 -11.89 14.42
CA SER A 128 -10.90 -12.88 13.47
C SER A 128 -10.99 -14.28 14.08
N GLU A 129 -12.12 -14.96 13.85
CA GLU A 129 -12.30 -16.37 14.21
C GLU A 129 -11.36 -17.29 13.43
N VAL A 130 -11.06 -18.45 14.00
CA VAL A 130 -10.24 -19.48 13.36
C VAL A 130 -10.93 -19.94 12.06
N GLY A 131 -10.17 -19.99 10.96
CA GLY A 131 -10.68 -20.34 9.63
C GLY A 131 -11.30 -19.18 8.83
N ASN A 132 -11.43 -17.98 9.40
CA ASN A 132 -11.94 -16.79 8.72
C ASN A 132 -10.88 -15.68 8.55
N ARG A 133 -9.64 -15.90 8.99
CA ARG A 133 -8.57 -14.85 8.93
C ARG A 133 -8.23 -14.45 7.50
N GLY A 134 -8.03 -15.43 6.63
CA GLY A 134 -7.73 -15.17 5.22
C GLY A 134 -8.84 -14.37 4.55
N ARG A 135 -10.10 -14.72 4.83
CA ARG A 135 -11.27 -13.98 4.36
C ARG A 135 -11.29 -12.54 4.84
N ASN A 136 -11.08 -12.31 6.15
CA ASN A 136 -11.14 -10.96 6.72
C ASN A 136 -9.97 -10.07 6.25
N ILE A 137 -8.78 -10.65 6.08
CA ILE A 137 -7.64 -9.97 5.43
C ILE A 137 -7.97 -9.67 3.97
N GLY A 138 -8.60 -10.61 3.24
CA GLY A 138 -9.06 -10.38 1.87
C GLY A 138 -10.04 -9.21 1.76
N ILE A 139 -11.01 -9.09 2.69
CA ILE A 139 -11.94 -7.94 2.75
C ILE A 139 -11.18 -6.62 2.97
N SER A 140 -10.20 -6.63 3.86
CA SER A 140 -9.33 -5.47 4.10
C SER A 140 -8.52 -5.07 2.87
N GLN A 141 -8.00 -6.05 2.12
CA GLN A 141 -7.29 -5.82 0.85
C GLN A 141 -8.22 -5.32 -0.26
N MET A 142 -9.50 -5.72 -0.26
CA MET A 142 -10.49 -5.13 -1.18
C MET A 142 -10.68 -3.62 -0.91
N ALA A 143 -10.77 -3.20 0.34
CA ALA A 143 -10.84 -1.78 0.69
C ALA A 143 -9.59 -1.02 0.23
N TRP A 144 -8.40 -1.67 0.31
CA TRP A 144 -7.16 -1.15 -0.24
C TRP A 144 -7.24 -0.97 -1.77
N GLY A 145 -7.92 -1.84 -2.51
CA GLY A 145 -8.15 -1.70 -3.95
C GLY A 145 -9.21 -0.66 -4.34
N ILE A 146 -10.24 -0.47 -3.50
CA ILE A 146 -11.32 0.51 -3.75
C ILE A 146 -10.79 1.94 -3.72
N GLY A 147 -9.81 2.25 -2.85
CA GLY A 147 -9.18 3.56 -2.78
C GLY A 147 -8.65 4.04 -4.14
N PRO A 148 -7.68 3.34 -4.74
CA PRO A 148 -7.16 3.66 -6.06
C PRO A 148 -8.21 3.75 -7.15
N LEU A 149 -9.17 2.83 -7.17
CA LEU A 149 -10.25 2.85 -8.15
C LEU A 149 -11.00 4.19 -8.13
N ILE A 150 -11.46 4.61 -6.95
CA ILE A 150 -12.23 5.85 -6.80
C ILE A 150 -11.35 7.06 -7.14
N ILE A 151 -10.11 7.08 -6.68
CA ILE A 151 -9.18 8.18 -6.92
C ILE A 151 -8.85 8.32 -8.41
N LEU A 152 -8.61 7.24 -9.13
CA LEU A 152 -8.34 7.28 -10.57
C LEU A 152 -9.58 7.66 -11.38
N LEU A 153 -10.76 7.19 -10.99
CA LEU A 153 -12.01 7.63 -11.61
C LEU A 153 -12.23 9.14 -11.39
N LEU A 154 -11.97 9.65 -10.18
CA LEU A 154 -12.01 11.09 -9.93
C LEU A 154 -10.95 11.83 -10.76
N GLY A 155 -9.73 11.30 -10.85
CA GLY A 155 -8.67 11.83 -11.71
C GLY A 155 -9.09 11.89 -13.18
N THR A 156 -9.72 10.84 -13.70
CA THR A 156 -10.29 10.81 -15.06
C THR A 156 -11.37 11.86 -15.24
N LEU A 157 -12.34 11.94 -14.32
CA LEU A 157 -13.47 12.88 -14.39
C LEU A 157 -13.03 14.34 -14.28
N LEU A 158 -11.96 14.62 -13.55
CA LEU A 158 -11.42 15.96 -13.32
C LEU A 158 -10.23 16.29 -14.24
N ALA A 159 -9.82 15.38 -15.15
CA ALA A 159 -8.66 15.57 -16.01
C ALA A 159 -8.78 16.88 -16.82
N PRO A 160 -7.72 17.71 -16.89
CA PRO A 160 -7.74 18.90 -17.73
C PRO A 160 -7.73 18.52 -19.21
N PRO A 161 -8.22 19.39 -20.10
CA PRO A 161 -8.12 19.18 -21.54
C PRO A 161 -6.64 19.13 -21.97
N THR A 162 -6.26 18.07 -22.69
CA THR A 162 -4.91 17.87 -23.22
C THR A 162 -4.94 17.89 -24.75
N GLY A 163 -4.22 18.84 -25.33
CA GLY A 163 -4.18 19.05 -26.80
C GLY A 163 -5.37 19.87 -27.35
N GLU A 164 -5.30 20.19 -28.63
CA GLU A 164 -6.26 21.11 -29.29
C GLU A 164 -7.69 20.52 -29.47
N ALA A 165 -7.86 19.22 -29.32
CA ALA A 165 -9.16 18.53 -29.55
C ALA A 165 -9.74 17.86 -28.30
N ALA A 166 -9.10 17.95 -27.14
CA ALA A 166 -9.55 17.24 -25.93
C ALA A 166 -10.53 18.09 -25.12
N SER A 167 -11.71 17.55 -24.85
CA SER A 167 -12.75 18.21 -24.05
C SER A 167 -12.44 18.19 -22.53
N GLY A 168 -11.39 17.47 -22.11
CA GLY A 168 -11.14 17.18 -20.70
C GLY A 168 -12.16 16.24 -20.07
N GLY A 169 -11.96 15.92 -18.81
CA GLY A 169 -12.89 15.08 -18.03
C GLY A 169 -14.24 15.76 -17.78
N LEU A 170 -15.28 14.95 -17.65
CA LEU A 170 -16.68 15.40 -17.51
C LEU A 170 -16.89 16.42 -16.37
N LEU A 171 -16.10 16.36 -15.31
CA LEU A 171 -16.18 17.25 -14.14
C LEU A 171 -15.06 18.30 -14.10
N PHE A 172 -14.30 18.50 -15.17
CA PHE A 172 -13.23 19.52 -15.17
C PHE A 172 -13.79 20.93 -14.93
N GLY A 173 -15.02 21.23 -15.38
CA GLY A 173 -15.72 22.47 -15.08
C GLY A 173 -15.85 22.78 -13.59
N LEU A 174 -15.82 21.76 -12.71
CA LEU A 174 -15.77 21.98 -11.26
C LEU A 174 -14.41 22.62 -10.86
N SER A 175 -13.33 22.18 -11.46
CA SER A 175 -12.00 22.78 -11.25
C SER A 175 -11.96 24.23 -11.73
N GLU A 176 -12.63 24.53 -12.85
CA GLU A 176 -12.75 25.90 -13.40
C GLU A 176 -13.54 26.81 -12.45
N VAL A 177 -14.71 26.35 -11.98
CA VAL A 177 -15.56 27.12 -11.05
C VAL A 177 -14.82 27.37 -9.73
N VAL A 178 -14.32 26.32 -9.10
CA VAL A 178 -13.66 26.45 -7.79
C VAL A 178 -12.32 27.16 -7.92
N GLY A 179 -11.53 26.87 -8.96
CA GLY A 179 -10.27 27.57 -9.28
C GLY A 179 -10.48 29.06 -9.54
N GLY A 180 -11.57 29.40 -10.24
CA GLY A 180 -11.96 30.78 -10.50
C GLY A 180 -12.22 31.61 -9.23
N TRP A 181 -12.72 30.99 -8.14
CA TRP A 181 -12.86 31.67 -6.84
C TRP A 181 -11.51 32.09 -6.24
N PHE A 182 -10.45 31.39 -6.60
CA PHE A 182 -9.08 31.68 -6.16
C PHE A 182 -8.25 32.44 -7.22
N GLY A 183 -8.85 32.79 -8.36
CA GLY A 183 -8.16 33.51 -9.43
C GLY A 183 -7.05 32.72 -10.11
N VAL A 184 -7.14 31.38 -10.15
CA VAL A 184 -6.12 30.52 -10.77
C VAL A 184 -6.42 30.23 -12.23
N GLU A 185 -5.39 30.25 -13.09
CA GLU A 185 -5.48 30.03 -14.53
C GLU A 185 -4.32 29.13 -15.02
N GLY A 186 -4.43 28.61 -16.25
CA GLY A 186 -3.38 27.84 -16.90
C GLY A 186 -2.94 26.58 -16.12
N ALA A 187 -1.65 26.38 -15.94
CA ALA A 187 -1.11 25.22 -15.24
C ALA A 187 -1.55 25.14 -13.77
N ALA A 188 -1.80 26.28 -13.10
CA ALA A 188 -2.34 26.32 -11.76
C ALA A 188 -3.79 25.80 -11.69
N LEU A 189 -4.60 26.07 -12.72
CA LEU A 189 -5.94 25.54 -12.85
C LEU A 189 -5.92 24.02 -13.10
N ASN A 190 -5.02 23.56 -13.96
CA ASN A 190 -4.89 22.11 -14.24
C ASN A 190 -4.54 21.32 -12.97
N VAL A 191 -3.60 21.82 -12.16
CA VAL A 191 -3.23 21.16 -10.90
C VAL A 191 -4.34 21.23 -9.85
N PHE A 192 -5.28 22.17 -10.00
CA PHE A 192 -6.44 22.27 -9.10
C PHE A 192 -7.32 21.03 -9.15
N SER A 193 -7.38 20.35 -10.30
CA SER A 193 -8.01 19.04 -10.43
C SER A 193 -7.40 18.01 -9.47
N SER A 194 -6.07 17.93 -9.40
CA SER A 194 -5.38 17.07 -8.44
C SER A 194 -5.65 17.49 -6.98
N ARG A 195 -5.73 18.79 -6.69
CA ARG A 195 -6.09 19.29 -5.34
C ARG A 195 -7.49 18.85 -4.91
N ILE A 196 -8.46 18.81 -5.82
CA ILE A 196 -9.83 18.29 -5.56
C ILE A 196 -9.77 16.78 -5.28
N VAL A 197 -8.95 16.03 -6.00
CA VAL A 197 -8.72 14.59 -5.71
C VAL A 197 -8.19 14.42 -4.28
N PHE A 198 -7.18 15.17 -3.86
CA PHE A 198 -6.68 15.14 -2.48
C PHE A 198 -7.72 15.60 -1.45
N PHE A 199 -8.56 16.58 -1.78
CA PHE A 199 -9.68 16.99 -0.93
C PHE A 199 -10.66 15.84 -0.66
N SER A 200 -10.93 14.97 -1.63
CA SER A 200 -11.76 13.78 -1.42
C SER A 200 -11.16 12.85 -0.37
N LEU A 201 -9.83 12.65 -0.37
CA LEU A 201 -9.13 11.89 0.67
C LEU A 201 -9.22 12.56 2.04
N PHE A 202 -9.11 13.88 2.11
CA PHE A 202 -9.30 14.62 3.36
C PHE A 202 -10.68 14.38 3.96
N VAL A 203 -11.74 14.43 3.14
CA VAL A 203 -13.11 14.16 3.58
C VAL A 203 -13.27 12.73 4.09
N VAL A 204 -12.74 11.73 3.36
CA VAL A 204 -12.80 10.33 3.81
C VAL A 204 -11.98 10.11 5.08
N ALA A 205 -10.82 10.76 5.23
CA ALA A 205 -10.02 10.70 6.45
C ALA A 205 -10.76 11.31 7.65
N PHE A 206 -11.51 12.39 7.45
CA PHE A 206 -12.34 12.98 8.49
C PHE A 206 -13.47 12.03 8.91
N ILE A 207 -14.12 11.36 7.96
CA ILE A 207 -15.13 10.33 8.25
C ILE A 207 -14.50 9.16 9.01
N ALA A 208 -13.36 8.65 8.54
CA ALA A 208 -12.62 7.58 9.19
C ALA A 208 -12.25 7.94 10.63
N TRP A 209 -11.72 9.15 10.87
CA TRP A 209 -11.41 9.65 12.20
C TRP A 209 -12.64 9.63 13.12
N ASN A 210 -13.80 10.12 12.64
CA ASN A 210 -15.04 10.13 13.42
C ASN A 210 -15.55 8.72 13.79
N LEU A 211 -15.34 7.74 12.92
CA LEU A 211 -15.71 6.35 13.17
C LEU A 211 -14.72 5.68 14.12
N GLN A 212 -13.41 5.83 13.85
CA GLN A 212 -12.34 5.12 14.56
C GLN A 212 -12.16 5.60 16.00
N ARG A 213 -12.35 6.89 16.30
CA ARG A 213 -12.30 7.42 17.67
C ARG A 213 -13.35 6.80 18.59
N ARG A 214 -14.40 6.19 18.04
CA ARG A 214 -15.49 5.53 18.77
C ARG A 214 -15.27 4.03 18.94
N LEU A 215 -14.22 3.46 18.33
CA LEU A 215 -13.88 2.04 18.48
C LEU A 215 -13.41 1.76 19.90
N ASP A 216 -13.69 0.54 20.36
CA ASP A 216 -13.13 0.04 21.62
C ASP A 216 -11.70 -0.44 21.42
N GLU A 217 -10.89 -0.34 22.49
CA GLU A 217 -9.54 -0.90 22.48
C GLU A 217 -9.61 -2.43 22.45
N SER A 218 -8.63 -3.09 21.78
CA SER A 218 -8.61 -4.54 21.65
C SER A 218 -8.55 -5.23 23.02
N ALA A 219 -9.29 -6.33 23.15
CA ALA A 219 -9.32 -7.11 24.39
C ALA A 219 -7.94 -7.72 24.69
N GLU A 220 -7.22 -8.15 23.66
CA GLU A 220 -5.87 -8.72 23.80
C GLU A 220 -4.87 -7.69 24.33
N TRP A 221 -4.91 -6.44 23.82
CA TRP A 221 -4.05 -5.37 24.36
C TRP A 221 -4.38 -5.03 25.80
N LYS A 222 -5.68 -4.97 26.17
CA LYS A 222 -6.10 -4.73 27.56
C LYS A 222 -5.58 -5.83 28.47
N ALA A 223 -5.67 -7.10 28.04
CA ALA A 223 -5.17 -8.25 28.79
C ALA A 223 -3.64 -8.19 28.94
N ALA A 224 -2.91 -7.95 27.85
CA ALA A 224 -1.45 -7.84 27.86
C ALA A 224 -0.96 -6.69 28.74
N LYS A 225 -1.65 -5.53 28.73
CA LYS A 225 -1.34 -4.39 29.57
C LYS A 225 -1.58 -4.70 31.05
N ALA A 226 -2.71 -5.34 31.38
CA ALA A 226 -3.03 -5.74 32.76
C ALA A 226 -2.02 -6.76 33.32
N GLU A 227 -1.47 -7.61 32.46
CA GLU A 227 -0.42 -8.57 32.83
C GLU A 227 0.93 -7.90 33.02
N ALA A 228 1.30 -6.95 32.15
CA ALA A 228 2.50 -6.15 32.28
C ALA A 228 2.49 -5.25 33.53
N GLU A 229 1.33 -4.76 33.97
CA GLU A 229 1.18 -3.95 35.20
C GLU A 229 1.37 -4.79 36.48
N LYS A 230 1.20 -6.13 36.41
CA LYS A 230 1.46 -7.04 37.53
C LYS A 230 2.94 -7.41 37.69
N GLN A 231 3.78 -7.18 36.69
CA GLN A 231 5.22 -7.40 36.77
C GLN A 231 5.95 -6.13 37.28
N PRO A 232 6.97 -6.25 38.15
CA PRO A 232 7.69 -5.10 38.64
C PRO A 232 8.32 -4.30 37.49
N LYS A 233 8.17 -2.97 37.53
CA LYS A 233 8.58 -1.99 36.52
C LYS A 233 10.04 -2.16 36.07
N GLN A 234 10.29 -2.94 35.05
CA GLN A 234 11.55 -2.96 34.31
C GLN A 234 11.36 -2.62 32.84
N ALA A 235 10.36 -1.82 32.48
CA ALA A 235 10.09 -1.40 31.11
C ALA A 235 10.45 0.08 30.92
N THR A 236 11.73 0.39 30.93
CA THR A 236 12.28 1.63 30.36
C THR A 236 12.31 1.51 28.83
N ALA A 237 12.42 2.64 28.12
CA ALA A 237 12.54 2.68 26.64
C ALA A 237 13.57 1.69 26.05
N GLY A 238 14.53 1.20 26.86
CA GLY A 238 15.43 0.10 26.55
C GLY A 238 14.75 -1.26 26.33
N SER A 239 13.54 -1.50 26.86
CA SER A 239 12.88 -2.80 26.74
C SER A 239 12.30 -3.07 25.34
N VAL A 240 11.96 -2.02 24.58
CA VAL A 240 11.46 -2.15 23.19
C VAL A 240 12.61 -2.50 22.27
N PHE A 241 13.74 -1.80 22.36
CA PHE A 241 14.96 -2.16 21.63
C PHE A 241 15.51 -3.54 22.06
N ALA A 242 15.34 -3.92 23.32
CA ALA A 242 15.65 -5.25 23.82
C ALA A 242 14.73 -6.33 23.23
N SER A 243 13.45 -6.02 23.00
CA SER A 243 12.51 -6.91 22.32
C SER A 243 12.85 -7.07 20.85
N PHE A 244 13.29 -5.99 20.18
CA PHE A 244 13.88 -6.06 18.83
C PHE A 244 15.13 -6.93 18.83
N GLY A 245 16.05 -6.79 19.79
CA GLY A 245 17.22 -7.63 19.93
C GLY A 245 16.88 -9.12 20.05
N LYS A 246 15.90 -9.45 20.87
CA LYS A 246 15.40 -10.84 21.03
C LYS A 246 14.80 -11.42 19.76
N LEU A 247 14.22 -10.59 18.87
CA LEU A 247 13.72 -11.03 17.57
C LEU A 247 14.84 -11.65 16.72
N PHE A 248 16.04 -11.08 16.78
CA PHE A 248 17.20 -11.52 16.00
C PHE A 248 18.05 -12.60 16.70
N THR A 249 17.75 -13.00 17.95
CA THR A 249 18.44 -14.10 18.63
C THR A 249 17.87 -15.48 18.27
N ASN A 250 16.59 -15.54 17.87
CA ASN A 250 15.94 -16.80 17.52
C ASN A 250 16.11 -17.09 16.03
N LYS A 251 16.76 -18.24 15.70
CA LYS A 251 17.01 -18.67 14.33
C LYS A 251 15.72 -18.80 13.51
N THR A 252 14.63 -19.32 14.10
CA THR A 252 13.33 -19.47 13.42
C THR A 252 12.76 -18.11 13.01
N ASN A 253 12.88 -17.07 13.86
CA ASN A 253 12.49 -15.71 13.50
C ASN A 253 13.31 -15.19 12.33
N ILE A 254 14.64 -15.35 12.38
CA ILE A 254 15.54 -14.87 11.31
C ILE A 254 15.19 -15.51 9.97
N PHE A 255 15.05 -16.84 9.92
CA PHE A 255 14.69 -17.55 8.70
C PHE A 255 13.31 -17.15 8.18
N THR A 256 12.34 -16.96 9.09
CA THR A 256 10.99 -16.49 8.73
C THR A 256 11.05 -15.08 8.14
N MET A 257 11.82 -14.17 8.75
CA MET A 257 12.00 -12.81 8.26
C MET A 257 12.70 -12.80 6.90
N LEU A 258 13.77 -13.58 6.72
CA LEU A 258 14.49 -13.68 5.45
C LEU A 258 13.58 -14.22 4.33
N PHE A 259 12.76 -15.25 4.61
CA PHE A 259 11.79 -15.77 3.67
C PHE A 259 10.74 -14.71 3.27
N LEU A 260 10.10 -14.08 4.25
CA LEU A 260 9.05 -13.09 4.00
C LEU A 260 9.61 -11.80 3.39
N CYS A 261 10.76 -11.31 3.88
CA CYS A 261 11.42 -10.16 3.29
C CYS A 261 11.88 -10.43 1.86
N GLY A 262 12.53 -11.58 1.60
CA GLY A 262 13.02 -11.92 0.27
C GLY A 262 11.88 -11.98 -0.76
N MET A 263 10.75 -12.57 -0.37
CA MET A 263 9.57 -12.66 -1.21
C MET A 263 8.92 -11.27 -1.42
N TYR A 264 8.70 -10.53 -0.34
CA TYR A 264 7.95 -9.29 -0.36
C TYR A 264 8.77 -8.11 -0.89
N LEU A 265 10.07 -8.03 -0.58
CA LEU A 265 10.95 -6.97 -1.05
C LEU A 265 11.01 -6.93 -2.57
N THR A 266 11.41 -8.04 -3.20
CA THR A 266 11.62 -8.07 -4.65
C THR A 266 10.34 -7.81 -5.43
N TRP A 267 9.21 -8.30 -4.95
CA TRP A 267 7.90 -7.93 -5.47
C TRP A 267 7.60 -6.44 -5.25
N ASN A 268 7.88 -5.91 -4.07
CA ASN A 268 7.56 -4.53 -3.71
C ASN A 268 8.41 -3.51 -4.48
N LEU A 269 9.66 -3.86 -4.85
CA LEU A 269 10.48 -3.01 -5.72
C LEU A 269 9.74 -2.70 -7.03
N VAL A 270 9.06 -3.69 -7.62
CA VAL A 270 8.27 -3.49 -8.84
C VAL A 270 6.96 -2.77 -8.55
N CYS A 271 6.22 -3.21 -7.52
CA CYS A 271 4.90 -2.66 -7.21
C CYS A 271 4.94 -1.24 -6.67
N SER A 272 6.02 -0.83 -6.00
CA SER A 272 6.17 0.55 -5.54
C SER A 272 6.32 1.52 -6.72
N VAL A 273 7.09 1.15 -7.72
CA VAL A 273 7.24 1.93 -8.96
C VAL A 273 5.92 1.96 -9.72
N MET A 274 5.29 0.80 -9.96
CA MET A 274 4.02 0.74 -10.66
C MET A 274 2.89 1.45 -9.91
N GLY A 275 2.87 1.40 -8.59
CA GLY A 275 1.86 2.10 -7.79
C GLY A 275 1.93 3.61 -7.90
N PHE A 276 3.12 4.18 -8.10
CA PHE A 276 3.33 5.63 -8.17
C PHE A 276 3.47 6.15 -9.61
N PHE A 277 4.15 5.43 -10.50
CA PHE A 277 4.45 5.91 -11.86
C PHE A 277 3.56 5.31 -12.94
N GLN A 278 2.62 4.41 -12.63
CA GLN A 278 1.90 3.68 -13.68
C GLN A 278 1.13 4.59 -14.66
N PRO A 279 0.30 5.57 -14.24
CA PRO A 279 -0.32 6.49 -15.18
C PRO A 279 0.74 7.28 -15.98
N HIS A 280 1.80 7.76 -15.33
CA HIS A 280 2.90 8.46 -15.99
C HIS A 280 3.62 7.59 -17.05
N ILE A 281 3.82 6.29 -16.76
CA ILE A 281 4.38 5.33 -17.73
C ILE A 281 3.42 5.14 -18.91
N TYR A 282 2.12 5.06 -18.67
CA TYR A 282 1.13 4.95 -19.74
C TYR A 282 1.05 6.20 -20.60
N GLU A 283 1.27 7.38 -20.02
CA GLU A 283 1.33 8.64 -20.76
C GLU A 283 2.63 8.76 -21.58
N THR A 284 3.79 8.56 -20.97
CA THR A 284 5.09 8.86 -21.57
C THR A 284 5.61 7.74 -22.48
N ALA A 285 5.60 6.49 -22.03
CA ALA A 285 6.03 5.34 -22.83
C ALA A 285 4.89 4.71 -23.64
N GLY A 286 3.66 4.74 -23.09
CA GLY A 286 2.47 4.19 -23.76
C GLY A 286 1.80 5.14 -24.74
N GLY A 287 2.10 6.47 -24.66
CA GLY A 287 1.54 7.49 -25.58
C GLY A 287 0.07 7.82 -25.32
N LEU A 288 -0.49 7.48 -24.13
CA LEU A 288 -1.87 7.80 -23.78
C LEU A 288 -2.01 9.24 -23.26
N SER A 289 -3.21 9.82 -23.41
CA SER A 289 -3.57 11.05 -22.68
C SER A 289 -3.72 10.76 -21.18
N ASN A 290 -3.63 11.80 -20.35
CA ASN A 290 -3.83 11.68 -18.90
C ASN A 290 -5.18 11.03 -18.54
N GLU A 291 -6.24 11.40 -19.26
CA GLU A 291 -7.58 10.82 -19.10
C GLU A 291 -7.58 9.30 -19.34
N TYR A 292 -7.04 8.86 -20.50
CA TYR A 292 -7.01 7.44 -20.84
C TYR A 292 -6.03 6.63 -19.99
N ALA A 293 -4.92 7.20 -19.57
CA ALA A 293 -3.98 6.58 -18.64
C ALA A 293 -4.62 6.30 -17.28
N ASN A 294 -5.31 7.28 -16.71
CA ASN A 294 -6.07 7.13 -15.48
C ASN A 294 -7.24 6.16 -15.61
N LEU A 295 -7.98 6.21 -16.73
CA LEU A 295 -9.09 5.30 -17.00
C LEU A 295 -8.64 3.84 -17.11
N LEU A 296 -7.55 3.59 -17.81
CA LEU A 296 -6.97 2.24 -17.94
C LEU A 296 -6.49 1.72 -16.59
N ALA A 297 -5.82 2.55 -15.80
CA ALA A 297 -5.41 2.20 -14.46
C ALA A 297 -6.62 1.97 -13.52
N ALA A 298 -7.70 2.74 -13.65
CA ALA A 298 -8.95 2.50 -12.91
C ALA A 298 -9.58 1.16 -13.27
N GLY A 299 -9.65 0.83 -14.57
CA GLY A 299 -10.12 -0.47 -15.06
C GLY A 299 -9.32 -1.64 -14.49
N GLN A 300 -8.00 -1.48 -14.40
CA GLN A 300 -7.12 -2.45 -13.75
C GLN A 300 -7.51 -2.69 -12.28
N TRP A 301 -7.81 -1.65 -11.51
CA TRP A 301 -8.22 -1.79 -10.11
C TRP A 301 -9.55 -2.52 -9.94
N LEU A 302 -10.48 -2.42 -10.89
CA LEU A 302 -11.69 -3.26 -10.91
C LEU A 302 -11.34 -4.76 -10.97
N VAL A 303 -10.40 -5.12 -11.84
CA VAL A 303 -9.93 -6.52 -11.95
C VAL A 303 -9.21 -6.95 -10.69
N ILE A 304 -8.38 -6.08 -10.10
CA ILE A 304 -7.70 -6.35 -8.80
C ILE A 304 -8.73 -6.64 -7.71
N ILE A 305 -9.76 -5.84 -7.58
CA ILE A 305 -10.82 -6.03 -6.58
C ILE A 305 -11.53 -7.36 -6.80
N ALA A 306 -11.92 -7.66 -8.04
CA ALA A 306 -12.58 -8.91 -8.39
C ALA A 306 -11.71 -10.14 -8.07
N THR A 307 -10.43 -10.09 -8.44
CA THR A 307 -9.47 -11.19 -8.17
C THR A 307 -9.14 -11.32 -6.69
N THR A 308 -9.06 -10.22 -5.94
CA THR A 308 -8.90 -10.23 -4.48
C THR A 308 -10.14 -10.82 -3.79
N PHE A 309 -11.33 -10.53 -4.31
CA PHE A 309 -12.55 -11.17 -3.83
C PHE A 309 -12.51 -12.68 -4.04
N VAL A 310 -12.15 -13.14 -5.24
CA VAL A 310 -11.96 -14.58 -5.51
C VAL A 310 -10.92 -15.17 -4.55
N PHE A 311 -9.77 -14.51 -4.36
CA PHE A 311 -8.75 -14.92 -3.39
C PHE A 311 -9.36 -15.13 -1.99
N SER A 312 -10.16 -14.18 -1.49
CA SER A 312 -10.78 -14.27 -0.17
C SER A 312 -11.72 -15.47 0.00
N LEU A 313 -12.31 -15.95 -1.09
CA LEU A 313 -13.22 -17.11 -1.09
C LEU A 313 -12.50 -18.46 -1.14
N ILE A 314 -11.28 -18.50 -1.70
CA ILE A 314 -10.59 -19.75 -2.02
C ILE A 314 -9.32 -20.01 -1.20
N VAL A 315 -8.68 -18.97 -0.64
CA VAL A 315 -7.36 -19.07 0.03
C VAL A 315 -7.34 -20.11 1.17
N ASP A 316 -8.42 -20.20 1.91
CA ASP A 316 -8.55 -21.15 3.02
C ASP A 316 -9.00 -22.56 2.55
N LYS A 317 -9.39 -22.74 1.28
CA LYS A 317 -9.91 -24.00 0.71
C LYS A 317 -8.92 -24.72 -0.17
N VAL A 318 -7.96 -24.01 -0.78
CA VAL A 318 -6.99 -24.59 -1.72
C VAL A 318 -5.59 -24.68 -1.12
N LYS A 319 -4.68 -25.39 -1.77
CA LYS A 319 -3.27 -25.43 -1.36
C LYS A 319 -2.63 -24.08 -1.67
N GLN A 320 -2.34 -23.31 -0.63
CA GLN A 320 -1.80 -21.95 -0.71
C GLN A 320 -0.56 -21.84 -1.61
N ARG A 321 0.33 -22.84 -1.58
CA ARG A 321 1.52 -22.91 -2.44
C ARG A 321 1.20 -22.78 -3.95
N TRP A 322 0.18 -23.51 -4.42
CA TRP A 322 -0.19 -23.48 -5.84
C TRP A 322 -0.93 -22.21 -6.20
N LEU A 323 -1.81 -21.73 -5.31
CA LEU A 323 -2.50 -20.47 -5.51
C LEU A 323 -1.51 -19.30 -5.61
N TYR A 324 -0.50 -19.28 -4.74
CA TYR A 324 0.61 -18.33 -4.78
C TYR A 324 1.37 -18.40 -6.10
N ALA A 325 1.82 -19.61 -6.49
CA ALA A 325 2.61 -19.81 -7.72
C ALA A 325 1.86 -19.31 -8.96
N VAL A 326 0.58 -19.66 -9.10
CA VAL A 326 -0.27 -19.21 -10.22
C VAL A 326 -0.42 -17.69 -10.20
N GLY A 327 -0.73 -17.11 -9.04
CA GLY A 327 -0.89 -15.66 -8.89
C GLY A 327 0.35 -14.87 -9.32
N VAL A 328 1.53 -15.27 -8.83
CA VAL A 328 2.79 -14.59 -9.17
C VAL A 328 3.19 -14.82 -10.63
N SER A 329 2.88 -15.99 -11.22
CA SER A 329 3.18 -16.27 -12.63
C SER A 329 2.48 -15.30 -13.59
N PHE A 330 1.28 -14.79 -13.26
CA PHE A 330 0.64 -13.74 -14.05
C PHE A 330 1.50 -12.47 -14.13
N GLY A 331 2.18 -12.10 -13.03
CA GLY A 331 3.08 -10.95 -13.04
C GLY A 331 4.34 -11.16 -13.90
N VAL A 332 4.94 -12.34 -13.83
CA VAL A 332 6.07 -12.69 -14.72
C VAL A 332 5.61 -12.63 -16.19
N LEU A 333 4.44 -13.21 -16.51
CA LEU A 333 3.88 -13.17 -17.87
C LEU A 333 3.57 -11.74 -18.32
N ALA A 334 3.09 -10.85 -17.44
CA ALA A 334 2.84 -9.46 -17.77
C ALA A 334 4.10 -8.76 -18.29
N TRP A 335 5.21 -8.89 -17.54
CA TRP A 335 6.49 -8.30 -17.93
C TRP A 335 7.08 -8.94 -19.20
N VAL A 336 6.96 -10.25 -19.36
CA VAL A 336 7.37 -10.95 -20.60
C VAL A 336 6.60 -10.40 -21.80
N ILE A 337 5.28 -10.31 -21.70
CA ILE A 337 4.43 -9.86 -22.82
C ILE A 337 4.74 -8.41 -23.20
N VAL A 338 4.90 -7.50 -22.25
CA VAL A 338 5.20 -6.11 -22.58
C VAL A 338 6.59 -5.93 -23.19
N LEU A 339 7.55 -6.79 -22.85
CA LEU A 339 8.87 -6.80 -23.49
C LEU A 339 8.82 -7.29 -24.93
N PHE A 340 7.91 -8.22 -25.25
CA PHE A 340 7.76 -8.76 -26.63
C PHE A 340 6.86 -7.88 -27.52
N LEU A 341 5.75 -7.39 -26.98
CA LEU A 341 4.76 -6.64 -27.77
C LEU A 341 4.98 -5.12 -27.73
N GLY A 342 5.76 -4.62 -26.79
CA GLY A 342 5.93 -3.20 -26.51
C GLY A 342 4.75 -2.58 -25.75
N ILE A 343 5.02 -1.64 -24.85
CA ILE A 343 4.00 -0.92 -24.08
C ILE A 343 3.25 0.12 -24.93
N ASN A 344 3.85 0.57 -26.01
CA ASN A 344 3.27 1.49 -26.99
C ASN A 344 2.29 0.81 -27.97
N SER A 345 2.22 -0.53 -27.97
CA SER A 345 1.21 -1.26 -28.72
C SER A 345 -0.05 -1.45 -27.87
N LEU A 346 -1.24 -1.28 -28.48
CA LEU A 346 -2.51 -1.48 -27.79
C LEU A 346 -2.62 -2.88 -27.16
N SER A 347 -2.21 -3.92 -27.90
CA SER A 347 -2.21 -5.30 -27.43
C SER A 347 -1.25 -5.50 -26.25
N GLY A 348 -0.02 -4.99 -26.32
CA GLY A 348 0.95 -5.06 -25.22
C GLY A 348 0.44 -4.38 -23.97
N LEU A 349 -0.12 -3.18 -24.12
CA LEU A 349 -0.66 -2.39 -23.03
C LEU A 349 -1.86 -3.08 -22.33
N LEU A 350 -2.83 -3.60 -23.12
CA LEU A 350 -4.01 -4.26 -22.56
C LEU A 350 -3.67 -5.60 -21.90
N PHE A 351 -2.84 -6.44 -22.53
CA PHE A 351 -2.41 -7.71 -21.92
C PHE A 351 -1.58 -7.50 -20.68
N PHE A 352 -0.64 -6.54 -20.71
CA PHE A 352 0.13 -6.16 -19.52
C PHE A 352 -0.80 -5.76 -18.38
N THR A 353 -1.72 -4.83 -18.63
CA THR A 353 -2.64 -4.30 -17.61
C THR A 353 -3.53 -5.41 -17.02
N LEU A 354 -4.06 -6.31 -17.87
CA LEU A 354 -4.88 -7.43 -17.39
C LEU A 354 -4.09 -8.42 -16.54
N LEU A 355 -2.94 -8.90 -17.02
CA LEU A 355 -2.12 -9.86 -16.27
C LEU A 355 -1.55 -9.27 -14.99
N TRP A 356 -1.17 -7.99 -15.04
CA TRP A 356 -0.74 -7.24 -13.86
C TRP A 356 -1.84 -7.14 -12.82
N ALA A 357 -3.10 -6.91 -13.22
CA ALA A 357 -4.25 -6.88 -12.33
C ALA A 357 -4.53 -8.25 -11.70
N LEU A 358 -4.48 -9.34 -12.48
CA LEU A 358 -4.69 -10.69 -11.98
C LEU A 358 -3.67 -11.06 -10.89
N GLN A 359 -2.38 -10.75 -11.12
CA GLN A 359 -1.34 -10.99 -10.11
C GLN A 359 -1.55 -10.16 -8.85
N ALA A 360 -1.94 -8.88 -8.97
CA ALA A 360 -2.07 -7.99 -7.83
C ALA A 360 -3.15 -8.46 -6.83
N GLY A 361 -4.22 -9.10 -7.33
CA GLY A 361 -5.30 -9.61 -6.49
C GLY A 361 -4.99 -10.93 -5.77
N ILE A 362 -4.15 -11.81 -6.34
CA ILE A 362 -3.95 -13.19 -5.85
C ILE A 362 -2.49 -13.45 -5.43
N SER A 363 -1.63 -12.45 -5.33
CA SER A 363 -0.21 -12.71 -5.27
C SER A 363 0.45 -12.29 -3.94
N VAL A 364 1.68 -11.86 -4.03
CA VAL A 364 2.62 -11.70 -2.92
C VAL A 364 2.09 -10.85 -1.77
N GLN A 365 1.40 -9.74 -2.05
CA GLN A 365 0.86 -8.86 -1.02
C GLN A 365 -0.10 -9.57 -0.08
N SER A 366 -1.06 -10.32 -0.65
CA SER A 366 -2.10 -11.01 0.12
C SER A 366 -1.51 -12.16 0.93
N PHE A 367 -0.56 -12.91 0.36
CA PHE A 367 0.13 -13.98 1.06
C PHE A 367 1.13 -13.47 2.11
N TYR A 368 1.82 -12.36 1.83
CA TYR A 368 2.67 -11.74 2.83
C TYR A 368 1.85 -11.31 4.05
N ALA A 369 0.74 -10.62 3.84
CA ALA A 369 -0.14 -10.20 4.92
C ALA A 369 -0.66 -11.40 5.75
N LEU A 370 -1.05 -12.49 5.08
CA LEU A 370 -1.50 -13.73 5.73
C LEU A 370 -0.36 -14.40 6.50
N TRP A 371 0.74 -14.74 5.84
CA TRP A 371 1.84 -15.50 6.45
C TRP A 371 2.61 -14.70 7.51
N ALA A 372 2.80 -13.37 7.32
CA ALA A 372 3.39 -12.53 8.36
C ALA A 372 2.54 -12.44 9.63
N SER A 373 1.22 -12.60 9.50
CA SER A 373 0.32 -12.64 10.66
C SER A 373 0.25 -14.01 11.35
N GLU A 374 0.67 -15.09 10.68
CA GLU A 374 0.57 -16.47 11.20
C GLU A 374 1.89 -17.05 11.70
N LEU A 375 3.02 -16.66 11.06
CA LEU A 375 4.31 -17.33 11.27
C LEU A 375 5.09 -16.85 12.49
N PHE A 376 4.69 -15.75 13.12
CA PHE A 376 5.33 -15.22 14.32
C PHE A 376 4.45 -15.41 15.56
N PRO A 377 5.05 -15.74 16.72
CA PRO A 377 4.35 -15.70 18.00
C PRO A 377 3.81 -14.30 18.29
N ALA A 378 2.71 -14.20 19.04
CA ALA A 378 2.03 -12.95 19.33
C ALA A 378 2.97 -11.86 19.88
N LYS A 379 3.92 -12.25 20.75
CA LYS A 379 4.89 -11.34 21.39
C LYS A 379 5.89 -10.69 20.43
N TYR A 380 6.12 -11.27 19.22
CA TYR A 380 7.08 -10.76 18.23
C TYR A 380 6.44 -10.32 16.93
N ARG A 381 5.14 -10.60 16.72
CA ARG A 381 4.45 -10.43 15.44
C ARG A 381 4.49 -8.98 14.94
N ALA A 382 4.10 -8.03 15.79
CA ALA A 382 4.08 -6.61 15.42
C ALA A 382 5.49 -6.06 15.17
N ALA A 383 6.45 -6.42 16.02
CA ALA A 383 7.85 -6.01 15.86
C ALA A 383 8.46 -6.57 14.58
N ALA A 384 8.22 -7.86 14.28
CA ALA A 384 8.72 -8.49 13.06
C ALA A 384 8.14 -7.85 11.79
N GLN A 385 6.82 -7.60 11.78
CA GLN A 385 6.16 -6.93 10.66
C GLN A 385 6.68 -5.50 10.47
N GLY A 386 6.87 -4.73 11.55
CA GLY A 386 7.41 -3.38 11.51
C GLY A 386 8.83 -3.34 10.91
N VAL A 387 9.72 -4.24 11.35
CA VAL A 387 11.09 -4.35 10.83
C VAL A 387 11.08 -4.73 9.35
N MET A 388 10.32 -5.76 8.98
CA MET A 388 10.23 -6.19 7.58
C MET A 388 9.67 -5.08 6.70
N PHE A 389 8.64 -4.38 7.15
CA PHE A 389 8.02 -3.28 6.41
C PHE A 389 9.00 -2.12 6.23
N PHE A 390 9.77 -1.76 7.28
CA PHE A 390 10.82 -0.74 7.19
C PHE A 390 11.89 -1.10 6.15
N ILE A 391 12.41 -2.33 6.18
CA ILE A 391 13.43 -2.79 5.23
C ILE A 391 12.88 -2.71 3.80
N VAL A 392 11.70 -3.26 3.57
CA VAL A 392 11.09 -3.34 2.25
C VAL A 392 10.80 -1.95 1.69
N ARG A 393 10.15 -1.09 2.47
CA ARG A 393 9.78 0.25 2.02
C ARG A 393 10.98 1.19 1.89
N GLY A 394 11.97 1.05 2.78
CA GLY A 394 13.23 1.80 2.70
C GLY A 394 14.02 1.46 1.43
N LEU A 395 14.16 0.18 1.11
CA LEU A 395 14.83 -0.25 -0.13
C LEU A 395 14.04 0.10 -1.39
N SER A 396 12.69 0.12 -1.31
CA SER A 396 11.85 0.60 -2.41
C SER A 396 12.04 2.09 -2.68
N ALA A 397 12.36 2.91 -1.68
CA ALA A 397 12.72 4.32 -1.87
C ALA A 397 14.00 4.47 -2.71
N VAL A 398 15.03 3.69 -2.36
CA VAL A 398 16.31 3.68 -3.11
C VAL A 398 16.10 3.22 -4.55
N TRP A 399 15.31 2.15 -4.73
CA TRP A 399 14.97 1.64 -6.06
C TRP A 399 14.16 2.65 -6.88
N GLY A 400 13.18 3.31 -6.28
CA GLY A 400 12.37 4.33 -6.97
C GLY A 400 13.21 5.50 -7.50
N LEU A 401 14.25 5.92 -6.75
CA LEU A 401 15.22 6.90 -7.24
C LEU A 401 16.03 6.36 -8.42
N ALA A 402 16.56 5.14 -8.30
CA ALA A 402 17.33 4.51 -9.38
C ALA A 402 16.48 4.27 -10.63
N PHE A 403 15.20 3.89 -10.44
CA PHE A 403 14.26 3.65 -11.55
C PHE A 403 14.10 4.86 -12.45
N VAL A 404 13.94 6.05 -11.89
CA VAL A 404 13.74 7.29 -12.68
C VAL A 404 14.92 7.57 -13.60
N TYR A 405 16.16 7.34 -13.12
CA TYR A 405 17.36 7.50 -13.96
C TYR A 405 17.46 6.42 -15.04
N ILE A 406 17.05 5.17 -14.74
CA ILE A 406 17.03 4.08 -15.73
C ILE A 406 15.93 4.28 -16.75
N TYR A 407 14.75 4.75 -16.32
CA TYR A 407 13.58 5.01 -17.15
C TYR A 407 13.86 6.16 -18.13
N GLY A 408 14.55 7.20 -17.67
CA GLY A 408 14.99 8.35 -18.44
C GLY A 408 13.84 9.25 -18.91
N GLU A 409 14.19 10.35 -19.55
CA GLU A 409 13.22 11.30 -20.08
C GLU A 409 12.31 10.62 -21.12
N ASN A 410 11.00 10.82 -20.99
CA ASN A 410 9.99 10.28 -21.90
C ASN A 410 10.01 8.73 -22.06
N GLY A 411 10.54 8.00 -21.08
CA GLY A 411 10.49 6.54 -21.08
C GLY A 411 11.46 5.84 -22.03
N GLN A 412 12.51 6.51 -22.51
CA GLN A 412 13.50 5.93 -23.43
C GLN A 412 14.16 4.66 -22.87
N GLY A 413 14.34 4.56 -21.55
CA GLY A 413 14.91 3.41 -20.85
C GLY A 413 13.89 2.35 -20.45
N PHE A 414 12.64 2.43 -20.90
CA PHE A 414 11.56 1.52 -20.47
C PHE A 414 11.90 0.04 -20.64
N THR A 415 12.49 -0.36 -21.76
CA THR A 415 12.85 -1.77 -22.02
C THR A 415 13.86 -2.31 -21.01
N LEU A 416 14.87 -1.52 -20.63
CA LEU A 416 15.84 -1.90 -19.60
C LEU A 416 15.15 -1.98 -18.22
N ALA A 417 14.35 -0.98 -17.88
CA ALA A 417 13.59 -0.96 -16.64
C ALA A 417 12.65 -2.17 -16.53
N ALA A 418 11.90 -2.49 -17.58
CA ALA A 418 11.01 -3.64 -17.66
C ALA A 418 11.76 -4.99 -17.51
N SER A 419 12.95 -5.11 -18.10
CA SER A 419 13.80 -6.30 -17.97
C SER A 419 14.27 -6.52 -16.52
N ILE A 420 14.65 -5.44 -15.81
CA ILE A 420 15.03 -5.48 -14.40
C ILE A 420 13.81 -5.85 -13.54
N MET A 421 12.64 -5.28 -13.82
CA MET A 421 11.41 -5.59 -13.12
C MET A 421 10.96 -7.03 -13.31
N LEU A 422 11.14 -7.59 -14.52
CA LEU A 422 10.94 -9.02 -14.77
C LEU A 422 11.84 -9.87 -13.87
N ALA A 423 13.12 -9.56 -13.80
CA ALA A 423 14.07 -10.29 -12.93
C ALA A 423 13.65 -10.22 -11.45
N PHE A 424 13.24 -9.04 -10.97
CA PHE A 424 12.72 -8.89 -9.61
C PHE A 424 11.44 -9.69 -9.37
N PHE A 425 10.62 -9.94 -10.37
CA PHE A 425 9.36 -10.68 -10.24
C PHE A 425 9.56 -12.22 -10.26
N VAL A 426 10.62 -12.70 -10.89
CA VAL A 426 11.00 -14.14 -10.87
C VAL A 426 11.44 -14.57 -9.47
N ILE A 427 12.13 -13.72 -8.72
CA ILE A 427 12.63 -14.04 -7.39
C ILE A 427 11.50 -14.41 -6.40
N PRO A 428 10.44 -13.60 -6.21
CA PRO A 428 9.35 -13.96 -5.30
C PRO A 428 8.59 -15.20 -5.77
N LEU A 429 8.47 -15.46 -7.09
CA LEU A 429 7.89 -16.69 -7.59
C LEU A 429 8.65 -17.92 -7.07
N LEU A 430 9.97 -17.90 -7.14
CA LEU A 430 10.80 -19.00 -6.66
C LEU A 430 10.77 -19.13 -5.13
N ILE A 431 11.06 -18.03 -4.40
CA ILE A 431 11.14 -18.03 -2.93
C ILE A 431 9.79 -18.43 -2.32
N GLY A 432 8.69 -17.81 -2.73
CA GLY A 432 7.39 -18.06 -2.15
C GLY A 432 6.82 -19.42 -2.53
N THR A 433 7.09 -19.92 -3.76
CA THR A 433 6.62 -21.25 -4.16
C THR A 433 7.40 -22.36 -3.44
N ILE A 434 8.71 -22.23 -3.30
CA ILE A 434 9.55 -23.26 -2.64
C ILE A 434 9.30 -23.22 -1.11
N GLY A 435 9.30 -22.03 -0.51
CA GLY A 435 9.20 -21.82 0.93
C GLY A 435 7.80 -21.73 1.51
N ALA A 436 6.73 -21.91 0.70
CA ALA A 436 5.35 -21.78 1.13
C ALA A 436 5.04 -22.59 2.40
N PRO A 437 4.62 -21.95 3.51
CA PRO A 437 4.31 -22.65 4.76
C PRO A 437 2.98 -23.43 4.67
N VAL A 438 2.82 -24.44 5.51
CA VAL A 438 1.57 -25.21 5.62
C VAL A 438 0.84 -24.74 6.88
N THR A 439 0.09 -23.66 6.74
CA THR A 439 -0.66 -23.02 7.86
C THR A 439 -2.17 -23.27 7.81
N ARG A 440 -2.66 -23.72 6.66
CA ARG A 440 -4.09 -23.94 6.43
C ARG A 440 -4.73 -24.89 7.43
N GLY A 441 -5.83 -24.46 8.05
CA GLY A 441 -6.61 -25.26 9.01
C GLY A 441 -5.97 -25.39 10.40
N LYS A 442 -4.86 -24.71 10.66
CA LYS A 442 -4.18 -24.71 11.96
C LYS A 442 -4.53 -23.44 12.76
N THR A 443 -4.58 -23.58 14.08
CA THR A 443 -4.65 -22.43 14.99
C THR A 443 -3.30 -21.70 15.04
N LEU A 444 -3.28 -20.44 15.48
CA LEU A 444 -2.00 -19.70 15.66
C LEU A 444 -1.11 -20.38 16.71
N GLU A 445 -1.73 -20.95 17.74
CA GLU A 445 -1.04 -21.70 18.79
C GLU A 445 -0.37 -22.96 18.22
N GLN A 446 -1.09 -23.73 17.40
CA GLN A 446 -0.53 -24.92 16.72
C GLN A 446 0.64 -24.55 15.82
N ILE A 447 0.53 -23.47 15.03
CA ILE A 447 1.61 -23.00 14.16
C ILE A 447 2.82 -22.57 15.00
N THR A 448 2.58 -21.85 16.11
CA THR A 448 3.65 -21.41 17.01
C THR A 448 4.36 -22.61 17.63
N ARG A 449 3.61 -23.60 18.15
CA ARG A 449 4.14 -24.80 18.77
C ARG A 449 4.99 -25.64 17.79
N GLU A 450 4.49 -25.86 16.57
CA GLU A 450 5.21 -26.60 15.53
C GLU A 450 6.53 -25.92 15.12
N ARG A 451 6.59 -24.59 15.17
CA ARG A 451 7.75 -23.83 14.68
C ARG A 451 8.77 -23.49 15.77
N TYR A 452 8.32 -23.30 16.99
CA TYR A 452 9.12 -22.79 18.10
C TYR A 452 9.28 -23.79 19.24
N GLY A 453 8.49 -24.88 19.26
CA GLY A 453 8.46 -25.85 20.34
C GLY A 453 7.45 -25.51 21.44
N ASP A 454 7.38 -26.41 22.43
CA ASP A 454 6.40 -26.33 23.53
C ASP A 454 6.77 -25.27 24.60
N ASP A 455 8.04 -24.85 24.66
CA ASP A 455 8.56 -23.92 25.69
C ASP A 455 8.47 -22.45 25.26
N PHE A 456 7.73 -22.14 24.21
CA PHE A 456 7.65 -20.79 23.65
C PHE A 456 6.32 -20.07 24.00
#